data_eab5aded48eda3910214cbda2b4d7fa4
#
_entry.id   eab5aded48eda3910214cbda2b4d7fa4
#
_cell.length_a   1.000
_cell.length_b   1.000
_cell.length_c   1.000
_cell.angle_alpha   90.00
_cell.angle_beta   90.00
_cell.angle_gamma   90.00
#
_symmetry.space_group_name_H-M   'P 1'
#
loop_
_entity.id
_entity.type
_entity.pdbx_description
1 polymer ?
#
loop_
_entity_poly.entity_id
_entity_poly.type
_entity_poly.pdbx_seq_one_letter_code
_entity_poly.pdbx_strand_id
1 'polypeptide(L)'
;MSNHRVIVVGGGLAGLAGSVRLAEAGMDVDLFSLVPVKRSHSVCAQGGINSCNDQTRQLGDSEWLHFDDTVYGGDFLQHQPPVKEMTDWGPKIIELMDRLGVTFNRTTEGFIDRRRFGGTMFKRTAFAGATTGQQLLYTLDEQCRRWETEGKIKKYEFWDFLAPILDDNGVCRGAVAQD
;
A
#
# COMPACT_ATOMS: atom_id res chain seq x y z
N MET A 1 1.27 -5.13 30.15
CA MET A 1 1.21 -4.10 29.08
C MET A 1 -0.17 -4.17 28.48
N SER A 2 -0.93 -3.06 28.43
CA SER A 2 -2.26 -3.06 27.81
C SER A 2 -2.06 -3.38 26.31
N ASN A 3 -2.61 -4.50 25.85
CA ASN A 3 -2.64 -4.81 24.42
C ASN A 3 -3.54 -3.76 23.76
N HIS A 4 -2.95 -2.82 23.06
CA HIS A 4 -3.70 -1.89 22.24
C HIS A 4 -4.21 -2.66 21.01
N ARG A 5 -5.53 -2.79 20.93
CA ARG A 5 -6.20 -3.37 19.76
C ARG A 5 -6.58 -2.26 18.79
N VAL A 6 -6.30 -2.46 17.52
CA VAL A 6 -6.60 -1.51 16.44
C VAL A 6 -7.55 -2.16 15.45
N ILE A 7 -8.60 -1.44 15.08
CA ILE A 7 -9.52 -1.84 14.01
C ILE A 7 -9.04 -1.19 12.71
N VAL A 8 -8.80 -2.01 11.70
CA VAL A 8 -8.48 -1.58 10.34
C VAL A 8 -9.66 -1.93 9.42
N VAL A 9 -10.16 -0.96 8.70
CA VAL A 9 -11.27 -1.14 7.75
C VAL A 9 -10.76 -1.02 6.32
N GLY A 10 -10.88 -2.11 5.56
CA GLY A 10 -10.49 -2.20 4.18
C GLY A 10 -9.30 -3.14 3.94
N GLY A 11 -9.53 -4.26 3.24
CA GLY A 11 -8.54 -5.30 2.92
C GLY A 11 -7.72 -5.04 1.66
N GLY A 12 -7.57 -3.78 1.22
CA GLY A 12 -6.69 -3.39 0.11
C GLY A 12 -5.22 -3.22 0.53
N LEU A 13 -4.37 -2.77 -0.39
CA LEU A 13 -2.92 -2.58 -0.14
C LEU A 13 -2.66 -1.73 1.11
N ALA A 14 -3.39 -0.62 1.30
CA ALA A 14 -3.21 0.27 2.44
C ALA A 14 -3.56 -0.41 3.77
N GLY A 15 -4.70 -1.12 3.82
CA GLY A 15 -5.13 -1.81 5.04
C GLY A 15 -4.20 -2.97 5.41
N LEU A 16 -3.76 -3.76 4.42
CA LEU A 16 -2.81 -4.84 4.66
C LEU A 16 -1.45 -4.30 5.14
N ALA A 17 -0.92 -3.27 4.45
CA ALA A 17 0.35 -2.65 4.85
C ALA A 17 0.27 -2.03 6.25
N GLY A 18 -0.82 -1.31 6.55
CA GLY A 18 -1.09 -0.75 7.88
C GLY A 18 -1.18 -1.84 8.95
N SER A 19 -1.91 -2.94 8.68
CA SER A 19 -2.03 -4.07 9.60
C SER A 19 -0.69 -4.71 9.92
N VAL A 20 0.16 -4.94 8.92
CA VAL A 20 1.51 -5.47 9.12
C VAL A 20 2.34 -4.53 10.00
N ARG A 21 2.33 -3.23 9.71
CA ARG A 21 3.10 -2.23 10.49
C ARG A 21 2.63 -2.12 11.95
N LEU A 22 1.32 -2.20 12.17
CA LEU A 22 0.75 -2.20 13.52
C LEU A 22 1.14 -3.46 14.29
N ALA A 23 1.09 -4.63 13.65
CA ALA A 23 1.52 -5.90 14.25
C ALA A 23 3.02 -5.90 14.58
N GLU A 24 3.87 -5.38 13.68
CA GLU A 24 5.30 -5.17 13.95
C GLU A 24 5.56 -4.25 15.14
N ALA A 25 4.68 -3.26 15.37
CA ALA A 25 4.72 -2.39 16.54
C ALA A 25 4.17 -3.04 17.83
N GLY A 26 3.77 -4.32 17.76
CA GLY A 26 3.28 -5.10 18.90
C GLY A 26 1.79 -4.96 19.18
N MET A 27 1.03 -4.29 18.31
CA MET A 27 -0.41 -4.12 18.47
C MET A 27 -1.17 -5.36 17.96
N ASP A 28 -2.35 -5.61 18.54
CA ASP A 28 -3.30 -6.59 18.01
C ASP A 28 -4.22 -5.88 17.00
N VAL A 29 -4.49 -6.51 15.85
CA VAL A 29 -5.23 -5.90 14.74
C VAL A 29 -6.42 -6.75 14.35
N ASP A 30 -7.59 -6.11 14.29
CA ASP A 30 -8.80 -6.66 13.67
C ASP A 30 -9.00 -5.98 12.30
N LEU A 31 -8.78 -6.73 11.22
CA LEU A 31 -8.89 -6.24 9.83
C LEU A 31 -10.23 -6.68 9.24
N PHE A 32 -11.09 -5.71 8.94
CA PHE A 32 -12.39 -5.92 8.29
C PHE A 32 -12.31 -5.68 6.79
N SER A 33 -12.88 -6.59 6.01
CA SER A 33 -12.90 -6.49 4.55
C SER A 33 -14.24 -6.99 3.99
N LEU A 34 -14.85 -6.19 3.12
CA LEU A 34 -16.10 -6.54 2.44
C LEU A 34 -15.97 -7.78 1.54
N VAL A 35 -14.79 -8.02 1.03
CA VAL A 35 -14.44 -9.18 0.19
C VAL A 35 -13.19 -9.85 0.75
N PRO A 36 -12.86 -11.09 0.36
CA PRO A 36 -11.55 -11.65 0.68
C PRO A 36 -10.44 -10.70 0.28
N VAL A 37 -9.46 -10.48 1.16
CA VAL A 37 -8.41 -9.45 0.93
C VAL A 37 -7.72 -9.61 -0.43
N LYS A 38 -7.52 -10.85 -0.90
CA LYS A 38 -6.96 -11.16 -2.22
C LYS A 38 -7.85 -10.74 -3.40
N ARG A 39 -9.10 -10.38 -3.16
CA ARG A 39 -10.08 -9.91 -4.15
C ARG A 39 -10.42 -8.43 -4.00
N SER A 40 -9.72 -7.70 -3.12
CA SER A 40 -9.89 -6.26 -3.02
C SER A 40 -9.55 -5.58 -4.35
N HIS A 41 -10.09 -4.38 -4.57
CA HIS A 41 -9.94 -3.67 -5.85
C HIS A 41 -8.47 -3.48 -6.25
N SER A 42 -7.54 -3.45 -5.30
CA SER A 42 -6.11 -3.37 -5.55
C SER A 42 -5.57 -4.47 -6.48
N VAL A 43 -6.22 -5.64 -6.53
CA VAL A 43 -5.84 -6.76 -7.43
C VAL A 43 -5.93 -6.38 -8.90
N CYS A 44 -6.79 -5.42 -9.26
CA CYS A 44 -7.04 -5.01 -10.64
C CYS A 44 -5.98 -4.05 -11.18
N ALA A 45 -5.06 -3.54 -10.36
CA ALA A 45 -4.05 -2.59 -10.79
C ALA A 45 -3.01 -3.28 -11.71
N GLN A 46 -2.85 -2.74 -12.92
CA GLN A 46 -1.99 -3.32 -13.97
C GLN A 46 -0.84 -2.39 -14.38
N GLY A 47 -1.00 -1.08 -14.15
CA GLY A 47 -0.06 -0.05 -14.63
C GLY A 47 1.34 -0.18 -14.06
N GLY A 48 1.45 -0.49 -12.80
CA GLY A 48 2.68 -0.47 -12.03
C GLY A 48 2.64 0.56 -10.93
N ILE A 49 3.76 0.76 -10.27
CA ILE A 49 3.95 1.70 -9.17
C ILE A 49 5.09 2.68 -9.53
N ASN A 50 4.80 3.97 -9.47
CA ASN A 50 5.75 5.04 -9.78
C ASN A 50 6.67 5.31 -8.59
N SER A 51 7.96 5.45 -8.87
CA SER A 51 8.94 5.92 -7.90
C SER A 51 10.22 6.38 -8.59
N CYS A 52 10.75 7.49 -8.16
CA CYS A 52 12.14 7.85 -8.43
C CYS A 52 13.09 6.74 -7.94
N ASN A 53 14.22 6.55 -8.58
CA ASN A 53 15.25 5.60 -8.17
C ASN A 53 16.65 6.09 -8.59
N ASP A 54 17.69 5.36 -8.22
CA ASP A 54 19.07 5.78 -8.53
C ASP A 54 19.34 5.89 -10.02
N GLN A 55 18.76 5.02 -10.85
CA GLN A 55 18.92 5.09 -12.31
C GLN A 55 18.25 6.33 -12.89
N THR A 56 17.02 6.67 -12.44
CA THR A 56 16.34 7.89 -12.91
C THR A 56 16.99 9.15 -12.35
N ARG A 57 17.53 9.13 -11.11
CA ARG A 57 18.28 10.24 -10.53
C ARG A 57 19.53 10.58 -11.34
N GLN A 58 20.24 9.57 -11.86
CA GLN A 58 21.39 9.80 -12.77
C GLN A 58 20.98 10.51 -14.07
N LEU A 59 19.71 10.44 -14.44
CA LEU A 59 19.13 11.13 -15.60
C LEU A 59 18.53 12.50 -15.25
N GLY A 60 18.71 12.96 -14.02
CA GLY A 60 18.19 14.25 -13.53
C GLY A 60 16.81 14.18 -12.85
N ASP A 61 16.29 12.99 -12.56
CA ASP A 61 15.05 12.80 -11.81
C ASP A 61 15.23 13.04 -10.30
N SER A 62 14.13 13.30 -9.60
CA SER A 62 14.10 13.44 -8.15
C SER A 62 12.70 13.17 -7.59
N GLU A 63 12.60 12.97 -6.28
CA GLU A 63 11.33 12.90 -5.57
C GLU A 63 10.50 14.19 -5.72
N TRP A 64 11.16 15.35 -5.85
CA TRP A 64 10.50 16.61 -6.13
C TRP A 64 9.92 16.65 -7.54
N LEU A 65 10.64 16.21 -8.56
CA LEU A 65 10.07 16.10 -9.91
C LEU A 65 8.95 15.07 -10.01
N HIS A 66 9.02 14.01 -9.19
CA HIS A 66 7.91 13.06 -9.07
C HIS A 66 6.68 13.71 -8.38
N PHE A 67 6.92 14.52 -7.37
CA PHE A 67 5.87 15.31 -6.72
C PHE A 67 5.23 16.29 -7.71
N ASP A 68 6.04 17.07 -8.44
CA ASP A 68 5.55 18.05 -9.42
C ASP A 68 4.71 17.38 -10.52
N ASP A 69 5.18 16.25 -11.09
CA ASP A 69 4.42 15.47 -12.06
C ASP A 69 3.06 15.01 -11.51
N THR A 70 3.05 14.60 -10.25
CA THR A 70 1.83 14.10 -9.59
C THR A 70 0.84 15.25 -9.32
N VAL A 71 1.35 16.39 -8.85
CA VAL A 71 0.53 17.59 -8.59
C VAL A 71 -0.03 18.13 -9.89
N TYR A 72 0.78 18.24 -10.93
CA TYR A 72 0.36 18.68 -12.25
C TYR A 72 -0.67 17.71 -12.87
N GLY A 73 -0.40 16.40 -12.81
CA GLY A 73 -1.33 15.38 -13.33
C GLY A 73 -2.67 15.32 -12.59
N GLY A 74 -2.72 15.77 -11.35
CA GLY A 74 -3.93 15.91 -10.55
C GLY A 74 -4.62 17.29 -10.67
N ASP A 75 -4.20 18.10 -11.65
CA ASP A 75 -4.76 19.44 -11.91
C ASP A 75 -4.75 20.36 -10.67
N PHE A 76 -3.74 20.19 -9.80
CA PHE A 76 -3.54 20.93 -8.55
C PHE A 76 -4.69 20.80 -7.52
N LEU A 77 -5.58 19.81 -7.68
CA LEU A 77 -6.73 19.60 -6.79
C LEU A 77 -6.40 18.76 -5.55
N GLN A 78 -5.32 18.02 -5.57
CA GLN A 78 -4.94 17.12 -4.49
C GLN A 78 -4.38 17.84 -3.27
N HIS A 79 -4.52 17.20 -2.11
CA HIS A 79 -3.86 17.63 -0.88
C HIS A 79 -2.35 17.32 -0.98
N GLN A 80 -1.52 18.35 -1.11
CA GLN A 80 -0.11 18.22 -1.47
C GLN A 80 0.79 17.53 -0.42
N PRO A 81 0.64 17.78 0.91
CA PRO A 81 1.49 17.12 1.91
C PRO A 81 1.49 15.60 1.84
N PRO A 82 0.35 14.88 1.74
CA PRO A 82 0.35 13.43 1.52
C PRO A 82 1.00 13.00 0.20
N VAL A 83 0.89 13.80 -0.87
CA VAL A 83 1.55 13.52 -2.14
C VAL A 83 3.07 13.58 -1.99
N LYS A 84 3.58 14.59 -1.26
CA LYS A 84 5.02 14.70 -1.00
C LYS A 84 5.54 13.51 -0.20
N GLU A 85 4.82 13.13 0.84
CA GLU A 85 5.15 11.95 1.66
C GLU A 85 5.17 10.68 0.80
N MET A 86 4.17 10.49 -0.06
CA MET A 86 4.11 9.35 -0.99
C MET A 86 5.32 9.30 -1.92
N THR A 87 5.75 10.43 -2.49
CA THR A 87 6.89 10.45 -3.41
C THR A 87 8.22 10.20 -2.72
N ASP A 88 8.39 10.66 -1.47
CA ASP A 88 9.57 10.42 -0.65
C ASP A 88 9.70 8.96 -0.19
N TRP A 89 8.57 8.31 0.09
CA TRP A 89 8.54 6.91 0.47
C TRP A 89 8.57 5.94 -0.71
N GLY A 90 8.19 6.39 -1.90
CA GLY A 90 8.10 5.54 -3.10
C GLY A 90 9.30 4.63 -3.35
N PRO A 91 10.56 5.14 -3.32
CA PRO A 91 11.76 4.31 -3.50
C PRO A 91 11.87 3.18 -2.49
N LYS A 92 11.65 3.49 -1.21
CA LYS A 92 11.73 2.54 -0.10
C LYS A 92 10.63 1.48 -0.18
N ILE A 93 9.43 1.87 -0.61
CA ILE A 93 8.30 0.93 -0.77
C ILE A 93 8.58 -0.07 -1.88
N ILE A 94 9.10 0.35 -3.03
CA ILE A 94 9.44 -0.57 -4.11
C ILE A 94 10.55 -1.54 -3.67
N GLU A 95 11.58 -1.05 -2.99
CA GLU A 95 12.65 -1.88 -2.45
C GLU A 95 12.12 -2.90 -1.44
N LEU A 96 11.22 -2.47 -0.53
CA LEU A 96 10.58 -3.35 0.42
C LEU A 96 9.76 -4.43 -0.29
N MET A 97 8.92 -4.06 -1.26
CA MET A 97 8.09 -5.00 -2.01
C MET A 97 8.93 -6.02 -2.77
N ASP A 98 10.04 -5.59 -3.36
CA ASP A 98 11.00 -6.46 -4.03
C ASP A 98 11.60 -7.48 -3.06
N ARG A 99 12.07 -7.03 -1.91
CA ARG A 99 12.60 -7.91 -0.84
C ARG A 99 11.57 -8.89 -0.28
N LEU A 100 10.30 -8.49 -0.25
CA LEU A 100 9.20 -9.35 0.19
C LEU A 100 8.75 -10.35 -0.89
N GLY A 101 9.31 -10.28 -2.11
CA GLY A 101 9.10 -11.28 -3.16
C GLY A 101 8.16 -10.87 -4.28
N VAL A 102 7.83 -9.58 -4.43
CA VAL A 102 7.11 -9.11 -5.62
C VAL A 102 7.97 -9.35 -6.85
N THR A 103 7.46 -10.08 -7.82
CA THR A 103 8.19 -10.45 -9.04
C THR A 103 8.16 -9.34 -10.08
N PHE A 104 8.78 -8.19 -9.76
CA PHE A 104 8.93 -7.11 -10.73
C PHE A 104 9.69 -7.57 -11.96
N ASN A 105 9.33 -7.03 -13.13
CA ASN A 105 10.11 -7.20 -14.35
C ASN A 105 11.55 -6.71 -14.13
N ARG A 106 12.50 -7.40 -14.77
CA ARG A 106 13.93 -7.11 -14.64
C ARG A 106 14.56 -6.77 -15.98
N THR A 107 15.58 -5.91 -15.94
CA THR A 107 16.49 -5.70 -17.07
C THR A 107 17.42 -6.90 -17.22
N THR A 108 18.18 -6.94 -18.31
CA THR A 108 19.20 -7.98 -18.55
C THR A 108 20.30 -7.99 -17.49
N GLU A 109 20.56 -6.84 -16.86
CA GLU A 109 21.54 -6.67 -15.77
C GLU A 109 20.97 -7.05 -14.38
N GLY A 110 19.67 -7.38 -14.29
CA GLY A 110 19.01 -7.79 -13.06
C GLY A 110 18.36 -6.67 -12.25
N PHE A 111 18.41 -5.41 -12.69
CA PHE A 111 17.72 -4.31 -12.04
C PHE A 111 16.20 -4.37 -12.28
N ILE A 112 15.40 -3.76 -11.38
CA ILE A 112 13.97 -3.61 -11.62
C ILE A 112 13.75 -2.78 -12.88
N ASP A 113 13.10 -3.40 -13.89
CA ASP A 113 12.76 -2.70 -15.12
C ASP A 113 11.68 -1.65 -14.86
N ARG A 114 11.75 -0.55 -15.62
CA ARG A 114 10.83 0.57 -15.47
C ARG A 114 10.36 1.08 -16.81
N ARG A 115 9.10 1.47 -16.83
CA ARG A 115 8.45 2.03 -18.01
C ARG A 115 7.90 3.44 -17.74
N ARG A 116 7.62 4.17 -18.80
CA ARG A 116 6.78 5.36 -18.73
C ARG A 116 5.32 4.95 -18.64
N PHE A 117 4.60 5.52 -17.69
CA PHE A 117 3.18 5.30 -17.55
C PHE A 117 2.51 6.52 -16.92
N GLY A 118 1.26 6.83 -17.38
CA GLY A 118 0.50 7.94 -16.80
C GLY A 118 1.08 9.34 -17.07
N GLY A 119 1.81 9.53 -18.17
CA GLY A 119 2.33 10.86 -18.55
C GLY A 119 3.58 11.31 -17.77
N THR A 120 4.20 10.44 -16.96
CA THR A 120 5.42 10.79 -16.19
C THR A 120 6.57 11.24 -17.09
N MET A 121 7.36 12.21 -16.64
CA MET A 121 8.54 12.70 -17.38
C MET A 121 9.60 11.62 -17.52
N PHE A 122 9.82 10.81 -16.50
CA PHE A 122 10.84 9.76 -16.43
C PHE A 122 10.23 8.36 -16.44
N LYS A 123 11.03 7.33 -16.73
CA LYS A 123 10.65 5.93 -16.61
C LYS A 123 10.64 5.52 -15.13
N ARG A 124 9.61 5.90 -14.39
CA ARG A 124 9.51 5.66 -12.93
C ARG A 124 8.72 4.42 -12.56
N THR A 125 7.95 3.85 -13.47
CA THR A 125 6.95 2.82 -13.17
C THR A 125 7.58 1.45 -13.10
N ALA A 126 7.78 0.92 -11.89
CA ALA A 126 8.08 -0.49 -11.66
C ALA A 126 6.81 -1.32 -11.88
N PHE A 127 6.91 -2.47 -12.53
CA PHE A 127 5.76 -3.29 -12.92
C PHE A 127 6.07 -4.78 -12.90
N ALA A 128 5.03 -5.59 -12.75
CA ALA A 128 5.09 -7.05 -12.84
C ALA A 128 4.10 -7.51 -13.94
N GLY A 129 4.50 -7.33 -15.20
CA GLY A 129 3.63 -7.58 -16.35
C GLY A 129 2.29 -6.83 -16.22
N ALA A 130 1.19 -7.56 -16.40
CA ALA A 130 -0.18 -7.06 -16.21
C ALA A 130 -0.75 -7.37 -14.81
N THR A 131 0.04 -7.93 -13.90
CA THR A 131 -0.41 -8.42 -12.59
C THR A 131 0.20 -7.67 -11.40
N THR A 132 0.66 -6.43 -11.61
CA THR A 132 1.37 -5.67 -10.58
C THR A 132 0.56 -5.56 -9.28
N GLY A 133 -0.72 -5.18 -9.35
CA GLY A 133 -1.58 -5.07 -8.17
C GLY A 133 -1.78 -6.41 -7.46
N GLN A 134 -1.95 -7.49 -8.23
CA GLN A 134 -2.07 -8.83 -7.69
C GLN A 134 -0.80 -9.26 -6.95
N GLN A 135 0.37 -9.02 -7.52
CA GLN A 135 1.65 -9.36 -6.88
C GLN A 135 1.85 -8.60 -5.58
N LEU A 136 1.62 -7.28 -5.59
CA LEU A 136 1.71 -6.45 -4.39
C LEU A 136 0.74 -6.93 -3.29
N LEU A 137 -0.51 -7.19 -3.68
CA LEU A 137 -1.56 -7.58 -2.75
C LEU A 137 -1.29 -8.95 -2.12
N TYR A 138 -0.87 -9.92 -2.93
CA TYR A 138 -0.58 -11.27 -2.44
C TYR A 138 0.63 -11.28 -1.51
N THR A 139 1.66 -10.51 -1.83
CA THR A 139 2.84 -10.36 -0.98
C THR A 139 2.47 -9.78 0.40
N LEU A 140 1.63 -8.74 0.43
CA LEU A 140 1.17 -8.17 1.71
C LEU A 140 0.22 -9.12 2.47
N ASP A 141 -0.64 -9.86 1.77
CA ASP A 141 -1.49 -10.88 2.42
C ASP A 141 -0.63 -11.98 3.06
N GLU A 142 0.45 -12.41 2.42
CA GLU A 142 1.37 -13.39 3.01
C GLU A 142 2.04 -12.86 4.28
N GLN A 143 2.43 -11.59 4.31
CA GLN A 143 2.93 -10.96 5.53
C GLN A 143 1.85 -10.90 6.62
N CYS A 144 0.61 -10.57 6.27
CA CYS A 144 -0.51 -10.62 7.23
C CYS A 144 -0.73 -12.02 7.78
N ARG A 145 -0.67 -13.08 6.94
CA ARG A 145 -0.82 -14.48 7.36
C ARG A 145 0.24 -14.91 8.36
N ARG A 146 1.46 -14.44 8.21
CA ARG A 146 2.50 -14.66 9.22
C ARG A 146 2.06 -14.14 10.57
N TRP A 147 1.56 -12.89 10.63
CA TRP A 147 1.07 -12.28 11.87
C TRP A 147 -0.26 -12.88 12.37
N GLU A 148 -1.08 -13.46 11.48
CA GLU A 148 -2.25 -14.27 11.89
C GLU A 148 -1.81 -15.51 12.65
N THR A 149 -0.76 -16.20 12.17
CA THR A 149 -0.19 -17.38 12.86
C THR A 149 0.34 -17.04 14.25
N GLU A 150 0.88 -15.81 14.43
CA GLU A 150 1.34 -15.30 15.71
C GLU A 150 0.20 -14.73 16.59
N GLY A 151 -1.05 -14.74 16.08
CA GLY A 151 -2.24 -14.25 16.79
C GLY A 151 -2.32 -12.72 16.90
N LYS A 152 -1.53 -11.99 16.10
CA LYS A 152 -1.48 -10.52 16.10
C LYS A 152 -2.46 -9.86 15.15
N ILE A 153 -2.79 -10.52 14.06
CA ILE A 153 -3.79 -10.06 13.10
C ILE A 153 -4.94 -11.05 13.06
N LYS A 154 -6.16 -10.55 13.03
CA LYS A 154 -7.35 -11.33 12.73
C LYS A 154 -8.09 -10.68 11.58
N LYS A 155 -8.34 -11.43 10.51
CA LYS A 155 -9.12 -10.98 9.35
C LYS A 155 -10.58 -11.37 9.49
N TYR A 156 -11.46 -10.42 9.20
CA TYR A 156 -12.90 -10.58 9.08
C TYR A 156 -13.27 -10.27 7.63
N GLU A 157 -13.30 -11.29 6.80
CA GLU A 157 -13.62 -11.20 5.38
C GLU A 157 -15.13 -11.41 5.17
N PHE A 158 -15.71 -10.73 4.17
CA PHE A 158 -17.15 -10.63 3.92
C PHE A 158 -17.93 -9.86 4.98
N TRP A 159 -17.26 -8.98 5.72
CA TRP A 159 -17.87 -8.12 6.71
C TRP A 159 -18.02 -6.70 6.17
N ASP A 160 -19.24 -6.17 6.26
CA ASP A 160 -19.54 -4.77 5.88
C ASP A 160 -19.36 -3.84 7.09
N PHE A 161 -18.56 -2.79 6.91
CA PHE A 161 -18.41 -1.75 7.93
C PHE A 161 -19.57 -0.76 7.82
N LEU A 162 -20.32 -0.59 8.90
CA LEU A 162 -21.50 0.25 8.92
C LEU A 162 -21.23 1.64 9.52
N ALA A 163 -20.59 1.71 10.68
CA ALA A 163 -20.34 2.98 11.36
C ALA A 163 -19.24 2.86 12.44
N PRO A 164 -18.52 3.96 12.76
CA PRO A 164 -17.74 4.04 13.98
C PRO A 164 -18.66 4.19 15.20
N ILE A 165 -18.24 3.66 16.34
CA ILE A 165 -18.86 3.92 17.64
C ILE A 165 -18.09 5.08 18.28
N LEU A 166 -18.76 6.20 18.50
CA LEU A 166 -18.18 7.38 19.13
C LEU A 166 -18.74 7.54 20.55
N ASP A 167 -17.91 7.97 21.49
CA ASP A 167 -18.38 8.41 22.81
C ASP A 167 -18.91 9.87 22.79
N ASP A 168 -19.41 10.35 23.94
CA ASP A 168 -19.97 11.71 24.06
C ASP A 168 -18.97 12.82 23.74
N ASN A 169 -17.69 12.54 23.73
CA ASN A 169 -16.60 13.47 23.38
C ASN A 169 -16.15 13.33 21.90
N GLY A 170 -16.81 12.46 21.11
CA GLY A 170 -16.44 12.19 19.73
C GLY A 170 -15.22 11.27 19.55
N VAL A 171 -14.77 10.62 20.60
CA VAL A 171 -13.64 9.68 20.54
C VAL A 171 -14.15 8.33 20.04
N CYS A 172 -13.47 7.77 19.01
CA CYS A 172 -13.78 6.46 18.47
C CYS A 172 -13.45 5.36 19.49
N ARG A 173 -14.45 4.56 19.84
CA ARG A 173 -14.37 3.44 20.80
C ARG A 173 -14.50 2.08 20.14
N GLY A 174 -14.89 2.04 18.90
CA GLY A 174 -15.09 0.79 18.17
C GLY A 174 -15.76 1.00 16.82
N ALA A 175 -16.29 -0.09 16.28
CA ALA A 175 -16.98 -0.09 15.00
C ALA A 175 -18.20 -1.03 15.05
N VAL A 176 -19.22 -0.71 14.26
CA VAL A 176 -20.32 -1.60 13.94
C VAL A 176 -20.07 -2.20 12.57
N ALA A 177 -20.06 -3.52 12.49
CA ALA A 177 -19.90 -4.26 11.25
C ALA A 177 -20.90 -5.41 11.18
N GLN A 178 -21.24 -5.82 9.97
CA GLN A 178 -22.21 -6.88 9.69
C GLN A 178 -21.53 -7.97 8.86
N ASP A 179 -21.79 -9.24 9.25
CA ASP A 179 -21.44 -10.45 8.51
C ASP A 179 -22.51 -10.76 7.45
#